data_c4a8868f4abb5abafb51af5783f2173f
#
_entry.id   c4a8868f4abb5abafb51af5783f2173f
#
_cell.length_a   1.000
_cell.length_b   1.000
_cell.length_c   1.000
_cell.angle_alpha   90.00
_cell.angle_beta   90.00
_cell.angle_gamma   90.00
#
_symmetry.space_group_name_H-M   'P 1'
#
loop_
_entity.id
_entity.type
_entity.pdbx_description
1 polymer ?
#
loop_
_entity_poly.entity_id
_entity_poly.type
_entity_poly.pdbx_seq_one_letter_code
_entity_poly.pdbx_strand_id
1 'polypeptide(L)'
;MASFNSSTQVQGTQNELPVLIIGAGLAGLTVALHMAENQPVILMAKRGLGEAATAWAQGGIVGVVDKEHDSIDAHVADTLNAGAGLVVESTARYIAEESAQAIKWLVEQGVPFTEDKSGPMGLHLTREGGHSHRRIAHAADATGKAIHEVLLDKAKAHKNIKI
;
A
#
# COMPACT_ATOMS: atom_id res chain seq x y z
N MET A 1 -59.66 -28.27 -5.75
CA MET A 1 -58.85 -27.46 -4.85
C MET A 1 -57.40 -27.77 -5.15
N ALA A 2 -56.74 -26.94 -5.92
CA ALA A 2 -55.33 -27.06 -6.23
C ALA A 2 -54.59 -25.92 -5.54
N SER A 3 -53.72 -26.25 -4.59
CA SER A 3 -52.89 -25.32 -3.88
C SER A 3 -51.66 -24.98 -4.70
N PHE A 4 -51.60 -23.77 -5.20
CA PHE A 4 -50.38 -23.20 -5.75
C PHE A 4 -49.46 -22.76 -4.58
N ASN A 5 -48.35 -23.47 -4.40
CA ASN A 5 -47.28 -23.04 -3.56
C ASN A 5 -46.00 -23.05 -4.40
N SER A 6 -45.60 -21.89 -4.87
CA SER A 6 -44.31 -21.68 -5.52
C SER A 6 -43.86 -20.25 -5.24
N SER A 7 -43.30 -20.09 -4.05
CA SER A 7 -42.48 -18.93 -3.75
C SER A 7 -41.07 -19.21 -4.26
N THR A 8 -40.86 -18.98 -5.54
CA THR A 8 -39.51 -18.82 -6.10
C THR A 8 -38.98 -17.48 -5.60
N GLN A 9 -38.20 -17.50 -4.52
CA GLN A 9 -37.40 -16.36 -4.14
C GLN A 9 -36.38 -16.15 -5.24
N VAL A 10 -36.60 -15.15 -6.07
CA VAL A 10 -35.54 -14.55 -6.89
C VAL A 10 -34.54 -13.94 -5.93
N GLN A 11 -33.42 -14.61 -5.73
CA GLN A 11 -32.24 -13.97 -5.12
C GLN A 11 -31.84 -12.82 -6.04
N GLY A 12 -32.28 -11.63 -5.71
CA GLY A 12 -31.81 -10.41 -6.33
C GLY A 12 -30.31 -10.29 -6.03
N THR A 13 -29.48 -10.36 -7.06
CA THR A 13 -28.14 -9.81 -7.02
C THR A 13 -28.30 -8.35 -6.63
N GLN A 14 -27.94 -8.00 -5.40
CA GLN A 14 -27.77 -6.60 -5.02
C GLN A 14 -26.77 -6.04 -6.01
N ASN A 15 -27.20 -5.11 -6.84
CA ASN A 15 -26.34 -4.31 -7.70
C ASN A 15 -25.55 -3.39 -6.75
N GLU A 16 -24.47 -3.90 -6.19
CA GLU A 16 -23.59 -3.09 -5.35
C GLU A 16 -22.99 -2.00 -6.22
N LEU A 17 -23.24 -0.75 -5.85
CA LEU A 17 -22.65 0.39 -6.53
C LEU A 17 -21.13 0.29 -6.39
N PRO A 18 -20.36 0.53 -7.46
CA PRO A 18 -18.91 0.47 -7.41
C PRO A 18 -18.35 1.55 -6.48
N VAL A 19 -17.30 1.23 -5.76
CA VAL A 19 -16.53 2.22 -5.01
C VAL A 19 -15.75 3.08 -6.00
N LEU A 20 -15.94 4.39 -5.94
CA LEU A 20 -15.17 5.36 -6.73
C LEU A 20 -13.93 5.80 -5.95
N ILE A 21 -12.75 5.57 -6.52
CA ILE A 21 -11.46 5.99 -5.98
C ILE A 21 -10.87 7.04 -6.93
N ILE A 22 -10.58 8.22 -6.39
CA ILE A 22 -10.00 9.35 -7.14
C ILE A 22 -8.51 9.46 -6.80
N GLY A 23 -7.68 9.15 -7.78
CA GLY A 23 -6.22 9.17 -7.68
C GLY A 23 -5.60 7.79 -7.86
N ALA A 24 -4.70 7.64 -8.83
CA ALA A 24 -3.99 6.39 -9.14
C ALA A 24 -2.53 6.39 -8.65
N GLY A 25 -2.25 7.06 -7.54
CA GLY A 25 -0.98 6.94 -6.81
C GLY A 25 -0.98 5.73 -5.87
N LEU A 26 0.08 5.57 -5.07
CA LEU A 26 0.23 4.45 -4.14
C LEU A 26 -1.02 4.21 -3.29
N ALA A 27 -1.53 5.24 -2.63
CA ALA A 27 -2.71 5.12 -1.77
C ALA A 27 -3.95 4.65 -2.52
N GLY A 28 -4.25 5.26 -3.68
CA GLY A 28 -5.42 4.89 -4.48
C GLY A 28 -5.33 3.46 -5.04
N LEU A 29 -4.16 3.06 -5.52
CA LEU A 29 -3.92 1.70 -6.01
C LEU A 29 -4.03 0.66 -4.89
N THR A 30 -3.48 0.95 -3.71
CA THR A 30 -3.58 0.08 -2.54
C THR A 30 -5.03 -0.12 -2.12
N VAL A 31 -5.80 0.97 -1.98
CA VAL A 31 -7.23 0.89 -1.62
C VAL A 31 -8.01 0.17 -2.71
N ALA A 32 -7.73 0.45 -4.00
CA ALA A 32 -8.42 -0.21 -5.11
C ALA A 32 -8.24 -1.72 -5.09
N LEU A 33 -7.02 -2.20 -4.90
CA LEU A 33 -6.72 -3.63 -4.86
C LEU A 33 -7.38 -4.33 -3.66
N HIS A 34 -7.37 -3.72 -2.47
CA HIS A 34 -8.03 -4.30 -1.30
C HIS A 34 -9.56 -4.32 -1.43
N MET A 35 -10.16 -3.22 -1.90
CA MET A 35 -11.63 -3.15 -2.06
C MET A 35 -12.13 -4.09 -3.15
N ALA A 36 -11.36 -4.25 -4.23
CA ALA A 36 -11.74 -5.07 -5.37
C ALA A 36 -11.84 -6.57 -5.07
N GLU A 37 -11.28 -7.04 -3.97
CA GLU A 37 -11.45 -8.42 -3.52
C GLU A 37 -12.93 -8.74 -3.24
N ASN A 38 -13.71 -7.75 -2.79
CA ASN A 38 -15.08 -7.96 -2.32
C ASN A 38 -16.14 -7.19 -3.12
N GLN A 39 -15.79 -6.16 -3.90
CA GLN A 39 -16.77 -5.33 -4.60
C GLN A 39 -16.17 -4.65 -5.84
N PRO A 40 -17.02 -4.20 -6.80
CA PRO A 40 -16.55 -3.44 -7.95
C PRO A 40 -15.94 -2.10 -7.56
N VAL A 41 -14.88 -1.71 -8.27
CA VAL A 41 -14.13 -0.46 -8.06
C VAL A 41 -13.99 0.29 -9.38
N ILE A 42 -14.18 1.60 -9.33
CA ILE A 42 -13.80 2.53 -10.40
C ILE A 42 -12.62 3.35 -9.89
N LEU A 43 -11.47 3.19 -10.54
CA LEU A 43 -10.28 3.98 -10.24
C LEU A 43 -10.13 5.10 -11.28
N MET A 44 -10.16 6.34 -10.83
CA MET A 44 -10.08 7.52 -11.69
C MET A 44 -8.77 8.27 -11.49
N ALA A 45 -8.09 8.60 -12.58
CA ALA A 45 -6.92 9.46 -12.57
C ALA A 45 -7.17 10.76 -13.34
N LYS A 46 -6.59 11.88 -12.90
CA LYS A 46 -6.72 13.18 -13.55
C LYS A 46 -5.95 13.25 -14.89
N ARG A 47 -4.85 12.49 -14.98
CA ARG A 47 -3.93 12.44 -16.13
C ARG A 47 -3.59 10.99 -16.44
N GLY A 48 -2.58 10.76 -17.29
CA GLY A 48 -2.06 9.43 -17.57
C GLY A 48 -1.70 8.66 -16.28
N LEU A 49 -1.99 7.37 -16.25
CA LEU A 49 -1.82 6.54 -15.04
C LEU A 49 -0.38 6.50 -14.50
N GLY A 50 0.62 6.72 -15.37
CA GLY A 50 2.04 6.78 -14.98
C GLY A 50 2.49 8.13 -14.42
N GLU A 51 1.61 9.13 -14.33
CA GLU A 51 1.96 10.50 -13.92
C GLU A 51 1.70 10.77 -12.42
N ALA A 52 1.47 9.74 -11.63
CA ALA A 52 1.31 9.89 -10.19
C ALA A 52 2.63 10.30 -9.50
N ALA A 53 2.54 11.15 -8.46
CA ALA A 53 3.73 11.56 -7.69
C ALA A 53 4.57 10.37 -7.18
N THR A 54 3.93 9.25 -6.86
CA THR A 54 4.59 8.01 -6.47
C THR A 54 5.62 7.53 -7.51
N ALA A 55 5.31 7.65 -8.81
CA ALA A 55 6.21 7.21 -9.88
C ALA A 55 7.53 8.01 -9.96
N TRP A 56 7.57 9.18 -9.33
CA TRP A 56 8.74 10.07 -9.29
C TRP A 56 9.51 10.00 -7.97
N ALA A 57 9.03 9.25 -6.99
CA ALA A 57 9.70 9.09 -5.71
C ALA A 57 10.95 8.20 -5.86
N GLN A 58 12.12 8.75 -5.54
CA GLN A 58 13.42 8.08 -5.66
C GLN A 58 13.81 7.34 -4.38
N GLY A 59 13.48 7.90 -3.22
CA GLY A 59 13.77 7.30 -1.93
C GLY A 59 13.06 5.96 -1.71
N GLY A 60 13.41 5.28 -0.63
CA GLY A 60 12.76 4.03 -0.25
C GLY A 60 11.44 4.21 0.49
N ILE A 61 10.90 3.10 0.95
CA ILE A 61 9.76 3.06 1.87
C ILE A 61 10.25 2.66 3.28
N VAL A 62 9.85 3.45 4.27
CA VAL A 62 10.30 3.27 5.64
C VAL A 62 9.41 2.30 6.40
N GLY A 63 10.03 1.40 7.22
CA GLY A 63 9.29 0.55 8.12
C GLY A 63 10.18 -0.19 9.12
N VAL A 64 9.66 -0.43 10.32
CA VAL A 64 10.36 -1.17 11.38
C VAL A 64 10.18 -2.65 11.14
N VAL A 65 10.97 -3.21 10.22
CA VAL A 65 10.96 -4.65 9.89
C VAL A 65 12.02 -5.44 10.67
N ASP A 66 13.11 -4.79 11.08
CA ASP A 66 14.17 -5.34 11.92
C ASP A 66 13.88 -5.03 13.40
N LYS A 67 13.15 -5.92 14.06
CA LYS A 67 12.81 -5.74 15.48
C LYS A 67 13.95 -6.06 16.45
N GLU A 68 15.04 -6.59 15.95
CA GLU A 68 16.23 -6.91 16.76
C GLU A 68 17.13 -5.70 16.93
N HIS A 69 17.25 -4.86 15.89
CA HIS A 69 18.14 -3.71 15.86
C HIS A 69 17.41 -2.36 15.72
N ASP A 70 16.06 -2.37 15.67
CA ASP A 70 15.25 -1.16 15.55
C ASP A 70 13.95 -1.28 16.36
N SER A 71 13.29 -0.15 16.62
CA SER A 71 12.03 -0.11 17.37
C SER A 71 11.05 0.95 16.85
N ILE A 72 9.78 0.74 17.14
CA ILE A 72 8.72 1.73 16.87
C ILE A 72 9.04 3.06 17.57
N ASP A 73 9.48 3.01 18.84
CA ASP A 73 9.81 4.22 19.60
C ASP A 73 10.96 5.00 18.98
N ALA A 74 12.00 4.31 18.49
CA ALA A 74 13.12 4.96 17.79
C ALA A 74 12.63 5.62 16.49
N HIS A 75 11.76 4.95 15.72
CA HIS A 75 11.21 5.53 14.50
C HIS A 75 10.31 6.73 14.79
N VAL A 76 9.45 6.67 15.81
CA VAL A 76 8.62 7.80 16.25
C VAL A 76 9.47 8.97 16.69
N ALA A 77 10.51 8.73 17.50
CA ALA A 77 11.44 9.79 17.96
C ALA A 77 12.15 10.48 16.78
N ASP A 78 12.66 9.72 15.81
CA ASP A 78 13.25 10.27 14.60
C ASP A 78 12.25 11.13 13.82
N THR A 79 11.00 10.67 13.70
CA THR A 79 9.93 11.39 13.00
C THR A 79 9.55 12.68 13.68
N LEU A 80 9.43 12.67 15.01
CA LEU A 80 9.15 13.88 15.81
C LEU A 80 10.28 14.91 15.69
N ASN A 81 11.53 14.45 15.75
CA ASN A 81 12.70 15.30 15.62
C ASN A 81 12.77 15.95 14.23
N ALA A 82 12.63 15.17 13.16
CA ALA A 82 12.65 15.67 11.79
C ALA A 82 11.46 16.61 11.49
N GLY A 83 10.31 16.35 12.09
CA GLY A 83 9.08 17.13 11.89
C GLY A 83 9.03 18.47 12.63
N ALA A 84 10.02 18.78 13.48
CA ALA A 84 10.20 20.09 14.12
C ALA A 84 8.92 20.68 14.75
N GLY A 85 8.12 19.85 15.42
CA GLY A 85 6.88 20.26 16.08
C GLY A 85 5.61 20.22 15.23
N LEU A 86 5.70 19.82 13.95
CA LEU A 86 4.53 19.69 13.06
C LEU A 86 3.92 18.29 13.05
N VAL A 87 4.54 17.33 13.75
CA VAL A 87 4.10 15.93 13.77
C VAL A 87 3.11 15.67 14.89
N VAL A 88 2.03 14.97 14.59
CA VAL A 88 1.13 14.40 15.58
C VAL A 88 1.67 13.04 15.99
N GLU A 89 2.16 12.90 17.21
CA GLU A 89 2.86 11.71 17.70
C GLU A 89 2.00 10.44 17.58
N SER A 90 0.72 10.49 17.95
CA SER A 90 -0.16 9.32 17.84
C SER A 90 -0.31 8.82 16.41
N THR A 91 -0.32 9.72 15.43
CA THR A 91 -0.36 9.37 14.01
C THR A 91 0.97 8.77 13.55
N ALA A 92 2.11 9.36 13.97
CA ALA A 92 3.43 8.81 13.66
C ALA A 92 3.60 7.40 14.23
N ARG A 93 3.14 7.16 15.44
CA ARG A 93 3.16 5.86 16.11
C ARG A 93 2.32 4.84 15.35
N TYR A 94 1.07 5.17 15.03
CA TYR A 94 0.19 4.29 14.26
C TYR A 94 0.83 3.89 12.92
N ILE A 95 1.37 4.86 12.17
CA ILE A 95 2.05 4.58 10.90
C ILE A 95 3.27 3.68 11.09
N ALA A 96 4.07 3.92 12.14
CA ALA A 96 5.25 3.11 12.42
C ALA A 96 4.89 1.66 12.81
N GLU A 97 3.83 1.47 13.58
CA GLU A 97 3.31 0.15 13.99
C GLU A 97 2.84 -0.67 12.78
N GLU A 98 2.14 -0.05 11.83
CA GLU A 98 1.61 -0.70 10.63
C GLU A 98 2.65 -0.88 9.51
N SER A 99 3.81 -0.25 9.62
CA SER A 99 4.79 -0.15 8.54
C SER A 99 5.33 -1.51 8.06
N ALA A 100 5.63 -2.42 8.98
CA ALA A 100 6.17 -3.74 8.64
C ALA A 100 5.14 -4.57 7.83
N GLN A 101 3.86 -4.48 8.20
CA GLN A 101 2.79 -5.18 7.48
C GLN A 101 2.58 -4.58 6.10
N ALA A 102 2.67 -3.26 5.95
CA ALA A 102 2.56 -2.58 4.67
C ALA A 102 3.70 -2.99 3.72
N ILE A 103 4.95 -3.05 4.20
CA ILE A 103 6.09 -3.51 3.41
C ILE A 103 5.92 -4.99 3.02
N LYS A 104 5.51 -5.84 3.96
CA LYS A 104 5.24 -7.25 3.69
C LYS A 104 4.22 -7.42 2.57
N TRP A 105 3.12 -6.67 2.62
CA TRP A 105 2.11 -6.70 1.57
C TRP A 105 2.69 -6.30 0.20
N LEU A 106 3.53 -5.26 0.13
CA LEU A 106 4.18 -4.85 -1.12
C LEU A 106 5.11 -5.95 -1.67
N VAL A 107 5.85 -6.66 -0.81
CA VAL A 107 6.65 -7.82 -1.20
C VAL A 107 5.75 -8.92 -1.77
N GLU A 108 4.64 -9.23 -1.12
CA GLU A 108 3.64 -10.21 -1.59
C GLU A 108 2.99 -9.78 -2.92
N GLN A 109 2.87 -8.48 -3.17
CA GLN A 109 2.44 -7.98 -4.48
C GLN A 109 3.52 -8.18 -5.56
N GLY A 110 4.74 -8.51 -5.21
CA GLY A 110 5.84 -8.73 -6.15
C GLY A 110 6.64 -7.48 -6.48
N VAL A 111 6.63 -6.47 -5.60
CA VAL A 111 7.51 -5.31 -5.74
C VAL A 111 8.97 -5.78 -5.63
N PRO A 112 9.82 -5.47 -6.63
CA PRO A 112 11.20 -5.97 -6.71
C PRO A 112 12.13 -5.15 -5.81
N PHE A 113 11.94 -5.24 -4.50
CA PHE A 113 12.88 -4.63 -3.55
C PHE A 113 14.26 -5.25 -3.65
N THR A 114 15.29 -4.47 -3.34
CA THR A 114 16.66 -4.97 -3.24
C THR A 114 16.76 -6.02 -2.16
N GLU A 115 17.21 -7.22 -2.54
CA GLU A 115 17.29 -8.37 -1.64
C GLU A 115 18.58 -8.41 -0.85
N ASP A 116 18.50 -8.89 0.39
CA ASP A 116 19.59 -9.37 1.21
C ASP A 116 19.11 -10.61 1.97
N LYS A 117 19.65 -11.77 1.60
CA LYS A 117 19.26 -13.07 2.19
C LYS A 117 19.51 -13.14 3.69
N SER A 118 20.41 -12.34 4.21
CA SER A 118 20.71 -12.24 5.64
C SER A 118 19.91 -11.13 6.35
N GLY A 119 19.25 -10.28 5.58
CA GLY A 119 18.47 -9.17 6.10
C GLY A 119 17.07 -9.55 6.58
N PRO A 120 16.44 -8.69 7.38
CA PRO A 120 15.09 -8.91 7.88
C PRO A 120 14.11 -8.97 6.70
N MET A 121 13.22 -9.94 6.71
CA MET A 121 12.29 -10.25 5.60
C MET A 121 12.98 -10.50 4.23
N GLY A 122 14.30 -10.82 4.21
CA GLY A 122 15.06 -10.97 2.97
C GLY A 122 15.38 -9.66 2.26
N LEU A 123 15.24 -8.52 2.93
CA LEU A 123 15.38 -7.20 2.35
C LEU A 123 16.72 -6.55 2.74
N HIS A 124 17.36 -5.90 1.77
CA HIS A 124 18.42 -4.95 2.06
C HIS A 124 17.81 -3.63 2.54
N LEU A 125 18.21 -3.21 3.76
CA LEU A 125 17.74 -1.95 4.34
C LEU A 125 18.83 -0.89 4.31
N THR A 126 18.45 0.32 3.93
CA THR A 126 19.32 1.50 4.01
C THR A 126 18.92 2.42 5.15
N ARG A 127 19.80 3.39 5.44
CA ARG A 127 19.54 4.49 6.34
C ARG A 127 19.69 5.81 5.58
N GLU A 128 18.67 6.60 5.57
CA GLU A 128 18.66 7.93 4.97
C GLU A 128 18.67 9.03 6.05
N GLY A 129 18.78 10.29 5.64
CA GLY A 129 18.78 11.43 6.54
C GLY A 129 17.56 11.47 7.46
N GLY A 130 17.75 11.83 8.72
CA GLY A 130 16.68 11.85 9.73
C GLY A 130 16.39 10.51 10.40
N HIS A 131 16.97 9.40 9.93
CA HIS A 131 16.80 8.09 10.56
C HIS A 131 18.00 7.67 11.38
N SER A 132 17.78 7.17 12.59
CA SER A 132 18.82 6.62 13.48
C SER A 132 19.19 5.18 13.11
N HIS A 133 18.31 4.41 12.48
CA HIS A 133 18.48 3.00 12.14
C HIS A 133 18.29 2.73 10.64
N ARG A 134 18.76 1.56 10.18
CA ARG A 134 18.50 1.06 8.84
C ARG A 134 17.08 0.47 8.82
N ARG A 135 16.15 1.17 8.19
CA ARG A 135 14.74 0.78 8.13
C ARG A 135 14.07 1.07 6.78
N ILE A 136 14.85 1.38 5.78
CA ILE A 136 14.34 1.81 4.48
C ILE A 136 14.52 0.70 3.47
N ALA A 137 13.42 0.10 3.06
CA ALA A 137 13.37 -0.83 1.95
C ALA A 137 13.37 -0.06 0.63
N HIS A 138 14.15 -0.49 -0.35
CA HIS A 138 14.33 0.24 -1.60
C HIS A 138 14.42 -0.71 -2.81
N ALA A 139 14.10 -0.18 -4.00
CA ALA A 139 14.28 -0.84 -5.28
C ALA A 139 15.24 0.02 -6.12
N ALA A 140 16.53 -0.23 -5.98
CA ALA A 140 17.61 0.62 -6.49
C ALA A 140 17.38 2.10 -6.11
N ASP A 141 17.35 3.01 -7.08
CA ASP A 141 17.11 4.45 -6.93
C ASP A 141 15.73 4.91 -7.45
N ALA A 142 14.81 3.97 -7.68
CA ALA A 142 13.51 4.21 -8.31
C ALA A 142 12.38 3.47 -7.59
N THR A 143 12.40 3.43 -6.24
CA THR A 143 11.46 2.64 -5.43
C THR A 143 10.01 3.01 -5.70
N GLY A 144 9.68 4.28 -5.76
CA GLY A 144 8.32 4.72 -6.03
C GLY A 144 7.80 4.25 -7.40
N LYS A 145 8.64 4.29 -8.42
CA LYS A 145 8.31 3.78 -9.75
C LYS A 145 8.05 2.28 -9.72
N ALA A 146 8.94 1.50 -9.09
CA ALA A 146 8.81 0.05 -8.99
C ALA A 146 7.51 -0.36 -8.28
N ILE A 147 7.18 0.28 -7.16
CA ILE A 147 5.93 0.05 -6.44
C ILE A 147 4.72 0.41 -7.33
N HIS A 148 4.76 1.59 -7.94
CA HIS A 148 3.65 2.09 -8.74
C HIS A 148 3.35 1.19 -9.94
N GLU A 149 4.36 0.76 -10.70
CA GLU A 149 4.20 -0.10 -11.87
C GLU A 149 3.57 -1.44 -11.49
N VAL A 150 4.08 -2.10 -10.45
CA VAL A 150 3.55 -3.38 -9.99
C VAL A 150 2.09 -3.28 -9.57
N LEU A 151 1.74 -2.29 -8.74
CA LEU A 151 0.36 -2.14 -8.28
C LEU A 151 -0.59 -1.73 -9.41
N LEU A 152 -0.13 -0.88 -10.32
CA LEU A 152 -0.91 -0.47 -11.48
C LEU A 152 -1.21 -1.64 -12.42
N ASP A 153 -0.23 -2.49 -12.70
CA ASP A 153 -0.42 -3.65 -13.56
C ASP A 153 -1.38 -4.66 -12.93
N LYS A 154 -1.30 -4.86 -11.62
CA LYS A 154 -2.29 -5.67 -10.88
C LYS A 154 -3.69 -5.06 -10.94
N ALA A 155 -3.81 -3.75 -10.77
CA ALA A 155 -5.11 -3.07 -10.85
C ALA A 155 -5.71 -3.19 -12.26
N LYS A 156 -4.92 -3.05 -13.31
CA LYS A 156 -5.36 -3.27 -14.71
C LYS A 156 -5.82 -4.69 -14.99
N ALA A 157 -5.16 -5.67 -14.37
CA ALA A 157 -5.49 -7.09 -14.55
C ALA A 157 -6.68 -7.55 -13.68
N HIS A 158 -7.10 -6.75 -12.70
CA HIS A 158 -8.12 -7.16 -11.75
C HIS A 158 -9.53 -7.02 -12.32
N LYS A 159 -10.31 -8.12 -12.35
CA LYS A 159 -11.66 -8.18 -12.96
C LYS A 159 -12.68 -7.19 -12.38
N ASN A 160 -12.53 -6.83 -11.11
CA ASN A 160 -13.43 -5.92 -10.39
C ASN A 160 -12.97 -4.46 -10.42
N ILE A 161 -11.85 -4.13 -11.08
CA ILE A 161 -11.36 -2.76 -11.20
C ILE A 161 -11.56 -2.26 -12.63
N LYS A 162 -12.27 -1.14 -12.75
CA LYS A 162 -12.35 -0.34 -13.98
C LYS A 162 -11.56 0.95 -13.80
N ILE A 163 -10.65 1.24 -14.74
CA ILE A 163 -9.84 2.45 -14.74
C ILE A 163 -10.35 3.41 -15.82
#